data_96e4e1920d18fb56be952297b61aa0d7
#
_entry.id   96e4e1920d18fb56be952297b61aa0d7
#
_cell.length_a   1.000
_cell.length_b   1.000
_cell.length_c   1.000
_cell.angle_alpha   90.00
_cell.angle_beta   90.00
_cell.angle_gamma   90.00
#
_symmetry.space_group_name_H-M   'P 1'
#
loop_
_entity.id
_entity.type
_entity.pdbx_description
1 polymer ?
#
loop_
_entity_poly.entity_id
_entity_poly.type
_entity_poly.pdbx_seq_one_letter_code
_entity_poly.pdbx_strand_id
1 'polypeptide(L)'
;MTGPNPTDRGKRGTKRHVLTDKKGIPLSVVITAANTHDMKAATDTLDSVIVERPLKKQNLCLDKGYDFPEIERESTKRRYIPHILHRGEEKELIKIGYPARRWVVERTNSWHNRFRKLLIRYEKKSENYLALVCLACCIIVYRGIILG
;
A
#
# COMPACT_ATOMS: atom_id res chain seq x y z
N MET A 1 -15.19 4.40 9.46
CA MET A 1 -14.94 4.59 8.02
C MET A 1 -15.12 3.24 7.31
N THR A 2 -16.23 3.07 6.60
CA THR A 2 -16.54 1.89 5.77
C THR A 2 -17.36 2.35 4.58
N GLY A 3 -17.22 1.69 3.43
CA GLY A 3 -17.98 1.97 2.21
C GLY A 3 -18.32 0.69 1.44
N PRO A 4 -19.25 0.73 0.47
CA PRO A 4 -19.57 -0.42 -0.34
C PRO A 4 -18.34 -0.84 -1.16
N ASN A 5 -17.99 -2.13 -1.09
CA ASN A 5 -16.85 -2.66 -1.83
C ASN A 5 -17.31 -3.03 -3.26
N PRO A 6 -16.80 -2.36 -4.31
CA PRO A 6 -17.22 -2.62 -5.67
C PRO A 6 -16.82 -4.02 -6.17
N THR A 7 -15.81 -4.65 -5.55
CA THR A 7 -15.32 -5.98 -5.93
C THR A 7 -15.92 -7.12 -5.11
N ASP A 8 -16.66 -6.82 -4.02
CA ASP A 8 -17.29 -7.82 -3.15
C ASP A 8 -18.80 -7.56 -2.98
N ARG A 9 -19.53 -7.53 -4.07
CA ARG A 9 -21.01 -7.44 -4.12
C ARG A 9 -21.59 -6.28 -3.28
N GLY A 10 -20.86 -5.17 -3.17
CA GLY A 10 -21.29 -4.01 -2.39
C GLY A 10 -21.24 -4.15 -0.87
N LYS A 11 -20.66 -5.25 -0.33
CA LYS A 11 -20.48 -5.39 1.11
C LYS A 11 -19.66 -4.23 1.67
N ARG A 12 -20.04 -3.78 2.87
CA ARG A 12 -19.32 -2.68 3.52
C ARG A 12 -17.94 -3.14 3.97
N GLY A 13 -16.91 -2.43 3.50
CA GLY A 13 -15.52 -2.75 3.77
C GLY A 13 -14.65 -1.54 4.01
N THR A 14 -13.41 -1.81 4.39
CA THR A 14 -12.32 -0.85 4.56
C THR A 14 -11.16 -1.28 3.69
N LYS A 15 -10.55 -0.34 2.97
CA LYS A 15 -9.35 -0.55 2.18
C LYS A 15 -8.13 -0.15 3.00
N ARG A 16 -7.05 -0.92 2.88
CA ARG A 16 -5.73 -0.62 3.48
C ARG A 16 -4.79 -0.18 2.35
N HIS A 17 -4.24 1.01 2.43
CA HIS A 17 -3.20 1.50 1.56
C HIS A 17 -1.88 1.35 2.30
N VAL A 18 -0.98 0.55 1.76
CA VAL A 18 0.27 0.18 2.43
C VAL A 18 1.44 0.53 1.50
N LEU A 19 2.39 1.31 2.02
CA LEU A 19 3.69 1.49 1.38
C LEU A 19 4.67 0.52 2.01
N THR A 20 5.47 -0.16 1.20
CA THR A 20 6.46 -1.14 1.65
C THR A 20 7.83 -0.86 1.08
N ASP A 21 8.86 -1.37 1.74
CA ASP A 21 10.19 -1.49 1.14
C ASP A 21 10.24 -2.63 0.09
N LYS A 22 11.40 -2.84 -0.53
CA LYS A 22 11.61 -3.91 -1.51
C LYS A 22 11.44 -5.34 -0.95
N LYS A 23 11.51 -5.50 0.37
CA LYS A 23 11.31 -6.78 1.07
C LYS A 23 9.87 -6.98 1.54
N GLY A 24 8.97 -6.00 1.32
CA GLY A 24 7.59 -6.03 1.78
C GLY A 24 7.43 -5.61 3.24
N ILE A 25 8.45 -5.02 3.85
CA ILE A 25 8.35 -4.45 5.20
C ILE A 25 7.50 -3.18 5.12
N PRO A 26 6.40 -3.07 5.88
CA PRO A 26 5.54 -1.90 5.84
C PRO A 26 6.24 -0.65 6.38
N LEU A 27 6.20 0.43 5.62
CA LEU A 27 6.76 1.74 5.95
C LEU A 27 5.67 2.73 6.39
N SER A 28 4.48 2.59 5.82
CA SER A 28 3.30 3.36 6.21
C SER A 28 2.02 2.60 5.90
N VAL A 29 0.95 2.96 6.59
CA VAL A 29 -0.39 2.43 6.34
C VAL A 29 -1.46 3.49 6.57
N VAL A 30 -2.39 3.59 5.64
CA VAL A 30 -3.58 4.43 5.73
C VAL A 30 -4.81 3.57 5.45
N ILE A 31 -5.92 3.86 6.09
CA ILE A 31 -7.18 3.18 5.83
C ILE A 31 -8.21 4.13 5.23
N THR A 32 -8.99 3.62 4.29
CA THR A 32 -10.11 4.36 3.69
C THR A 32 -11.36 3.49 3.62
N ALA A 33 -12.49 4.09 3.27
CA ALA A 33 -13.67 3.33 2.87
C ALA A 33 -13.36 2.51 1.60
N ALA A 34 -13.95 1.31 1.45
CA ALA A 34 -13.63 0.41 0.33
C ALA A 34 -13.95 1.00 -1.05
N ASN A 35 -14.88 1.94 -1.13
CA ASN A 35 -15.24 2.65 -2.36
C ASN A 35 -14.35 3.88 -2.65
N THR A 36 -13.39 4.20 -1.78
CA THR A 36 -12.45 5.30 -2.03
C THR A 36 -11.47 4.92 -3.14
N HIS A 37 -11.29 5.81 -4.11
CA HIS A 37 -10.30 5.61 -5.17
C HIS A 37 -8.88 5.68 -4.59
N ASP A 38 -7.99 4.80 -5.04
CA ASP A 38 -6.62 4.65 -4.50
C ASP A 38 -5.81 5.95 -4.60
N MET A 39 -6.00 6.71 -5.68
CA MET A 39 -5.40 8.02 -5.89
C MET A 39 -5.59 8.98 -4.70
N LYS A 40 -6.80 8.99 -4.08
CA LYS A 40 -7.11 9.90 -2.97
C LYS A 40 -6.32 9.61 -1.70
N ALA A 41 -5.84 8.38 -1.53
CA ALA A 41 -5.04 7.98 -0.37
C ALA A 41 -3.53 7.99 -0.64
N ALA A 42 -3.11 8.23 -1.88
CA ALA A 42 -1.69 8.15 -2.26
C ALA A 42 -0.82 9.13 -1.47
N THR A 43 -1.20 10.40 -1.44
CA THR A 43 -0.47 11.46 -0.74
C THR A 43 -0.37 11.18 0.75
N ASP A 44 -1.52 10.85 1.38
CA ASP A 44 -1.56 10.53 2.81
C ASP A 44 -0.68 9.32 3.14
N THR A 45 -0.68 8.30 2.26
CA THR A 45 0.17 7.10 2.43
C THR A 45 1.65 7.44 2.34
N LEU A 46 2.04 8.32 1.40
CA LEU A 46 3.43 8.78 1.29
C LEU A 46 3.85 9.65 2.46
N ASP A 47 2.96 10.49 3.00
CA ASP A 47 3.25 11.40 4.12
C ASP A 47 3.24 10.69 5.48
N SER A 48 2.57 9.54 5.57
CA SER A 48 2.52 8.71 6.79
C SER A 48 3.76 7.82 7.02
N VAL A 49 4.82 7.98 6.21
CA VAL A 49 6.09 7.25 6.42
C VAL A 49 6.75 7.75 7.71
N ILE A 50 6.91 6.83 8.67
CA ILE A 50 7.43 7.13 10.02
C ILE A 50 8.97 7.04 10.12
N VAL A 51 9.62 6.39 9.16
CA VAL A 51 11.08 6.30 9.11
C VAL A 51 11.69 7.50 8.39
N GLU A 52 12.89 7.91 8.80
CA GLU A 52 13.60 8.97 8.11
C GLU A 52 13.89 8.57 6.66
N ARG A 53 13.58 9.49 5.75
CA ARG A 53 13.78 9.25 4.31
C ARG A 53 15.24 9.48 3.92
N PRO A 54 15.85 8.57 3.14
CA PRO A 54 17.19 8.80 2.62
C PRO A 54 17.24 10.06 1.75
N LEU A 55 18.37 10.77 1.79
CA LEU A 55 18.59 11.95 0.92
C LEU A 55 18.57 11.58 -0.57
N LYS A 56 18.98 10.37 -0.92
CA LYS A 56 18.94 9.84 -2.29
C LYS A 56 17.49 9.59 -2.73
N LYS A 57 17.17 9.93 -3.98
CA LYS A 57 15.87 9.60 -4.60
C LYS A 57 15.60 8.10 -4.52
N GLN A 58 14.36 7.74 -4.16
CA GLN A 58 13.91 6.35 -4.03
C GLN A 58 12.98 5.99 -5.19
N ASN A 59 13.11 4.76 -5.72
CA ASN A 59 12.15 4.24 -6.69
C ASN A 59 10.83 3.92 -6.00
N LEU A 60 9.70 4.38 -6.57
CA LEU A 60 8.35 4.14 -6.10
C LEU A 60 7.57 3.39 -7.18
N CYS A 61 7.32 2.12 -6.95
CA CYS A 61 6.51 1.30 -7.85
C CYS A 61 5.03 1.42 -7.45
N LEU A 62 4.20 1.88 -8.37
CA LEU A 62 2.77 2.09 -8.17
C LEU A 62 1.97 1.22 -9.13
N ASP A 63 0.76 0.82 -8.68
CA ASP A 63 -0.18 0.10 -9.55
C ASP A 63 -0.90 1.06 -10.50
N LYS A 64 -1.51 0.52 -11.55
CA LYS A 64 -2.31 1.26 -12.57
C LYS A 64 -3.41 2.14 -11.97
N GLY A 65 -3.91 1.83 -10.78
CA GLY A 65 -4.84 2.66 -10.05
C GLY A 65 -4.30 4.04 -9.65
N TYR A 66 -2.98 4.23 -9.76
CA TYR A 66 -2.27 5.49 -9.47
C TYR A 66 -1.77 6.20 -10.74
N ASP A 67 -2.18 5.76 -11.93
CA ASP A 67 -1.80 6.35 -13.22
C ASP A 67 -2.50 7.70 -13.44
N PHE A 68 -2.02 8.72 -12.74
CA PHE A 68 -2.49 10.09 -12.79
C PHE A 68 -1.29 11.06 -12.71
N PRO A 69 -1.25 12.10 -13.57
CA PRO A 69 -0.15 13.09 -13.57
C PRO A 69 0.04 13.81 -12.23
N GLU A 70 -1.04 13.93 -11.44
CA GLU A 70 -1.00 14.51 -10.10
C GLU A 70 -0.17 13.63 -9.15
N ILE A 71 -0.34 12.31 -9.21
CA ILE A 71 0.40 11.36 -8.36
C ILE A 71 1.88 11.36 -8.71
N GLU A 72 2.22 11.46 -10.00
CA GLU A 72 3.62 11.58 -10.43
C GLU A 72 4.27 12.86 -9.88
N ARG A 73 3.58 13.99 -9.97
CA ARG A 73 4.04 15.28 -9.42
C ARG A 73 4.24 15.21 -7.91
N GLU A 74 3.24 14.69 -7.19
CA GLU A 74 3.29 14.58 -5.72
C GLU A 74 4.38 13.61 -5.26
N SER A 75 4.60 12.52 -5.98
CA SER A 75 5.69 11.58 -5.73
C SER A 75 7.06 12.23 -5.94
N THR A 76 7.23 12.96 -7.04
CA THR A 76 8.48 13.65 -7.38
C THR A 76 8.82 14.76 -6.38
N LYS A 77 7.83 15.54 -5.92
CA LYS A 77 8.02 16.52 -4.83
C LYS A 77 8.59 15.88 -3.55
N ARG A 78 8.22 14.63 -3.28
CA ARG A 78 8.68 13.86 -2.12
C ARG A 78 9.97 13.09 -2.36
N ARG A 79 10.70 13.41 -3.44
CA ARG A 79 11.96 12.78 -3.86
C ARG A 79 11.83 11.30 -4.26
N TYR A 80 10.63 10.88 -4.71
CA TYR A 80 10.46 9.59 -5.33
C TYR A 80 10.64 9.68 -6.85
N ILE A 81 11.08 8.56 -7.45
CA ILE A 81 11.05 8.31 -8.89
C ILE A 81 9.86 7.37 -9.11
N PRO A 82 8.70 7.86 -9.59
CA PRO A 82 7.53 7.03 -9.80
C PRO A 82 7.75 6.08 -10.98
N HIS A 83 7.36 4.83 -10.79
CA HIS A 83 7.29 3.79 -11.82
C HIS A 83 5.86 3.30 -11.87
N ILE A 84 5.08 3.85 -12.79
CA ILE A 84 3.67 3.48 -13.01
C ILE A 84 3.61 2.74 -14.35
N LEU A 85 3.01 1.56 -14.35
CA LEU A 85 2.79 0.81 -15.57
C LEU A 85 1.52 1.32 -16.25
N HIS A 86 1.68 1.99 -17.39
CA HIS A 86 0.57 2.43 -18.21
C HIS A 86 -0.18 1.24 -18.87
N ARG A 87 -1.43 1.46 -19.24
CA ARG A 87 -2.23 0.42 -19.92
C ARG A 87 -1.59 0.06 -21.25
N GLY A 88 -1.20 -1.21 -21.41
CA GLY A 88 -0.58 -1.75 -22.65
C GLY A 88 0.91 -2.05 -22.54
N GLU A 89 1.67 -1.36 -21.68
CA GLU A 89 3.13 -1.53 -21.54
C GLU A 89 3.54 -2.80 -20.79
N GLU A 90 2.62 -3.39 -20.01
CA GLU A 90 2.92 -4.55 -19.15
C GLU A 90 3.45 -5.76 -19.93
N LYS A 91 2.92 -5.99 -21.16
CA LYS A 91 3.37 -7.10 -22.01
C LYS A 91 4.78 -6.88 -22.58
N GLU A 92 5.15 -5.65 -22.87
CA GLU A 92 6.47 -5.31 -23.41
C GLU A 92 7.53 -5.32 -22.32
N LEU A 93 7.21 -4.77 -21.13
CA LEU A 93 8.13 -4.75 -19.99
C LEU A 93 8.43 -6.16 -19.45
N ILE A 94 7.44 -7.06 -19.45
CA ILE A 94 7.65 -8.47 -19.11
C ILE A 94 8.61 -9.15 -20.10
N LYS A 95 8.52 -8.82 -21.40
CA LYS A 95 9.43 -9.35 -22.43
C LYS A 95 10.88 -8.87 -22.23
N ILE A 96 11.07 -7.68 -21.66
CA ILE A 96 12.38 -7.06 -21.41
C ILE A 96 12.95 -7.46 -20.02
N GLY A 97 12.23 -8.32 -19.26
CA GLY A 97 12.69 -8.81 -17.95
C GLY A 97 12.41 -7.86 -16.77
N TYR A 98 11.50 -6.90 -16.94
CA TYR A 98 11.01 -6.03 -15.86
C TYR A 98 9.62 -6.46 -15.37
N PRO A 99 9.52 -7.45 -14.47
CA PRO A 99 8.23 -7.83 -13.90
C PRO A 99 7.69 -6.72 -13.00
N ALA A 100 6.39 -6.44 -13.13
CA ALA A 100 5.71 -5.55 -12.20
C ALA A 100 5.91 -6.03 -10.76
N ARG A 101 6.45 -5.18 -9.88
CA ARG A 101 6.77 -5.55 -8.48
C ARG A 101 5.54 -5.57 -7.55
N ARG A 102 4.36 -5.85 -8.09
CA ARG A 102 3.10 -5.98 -7.32
C ARG A 102 3.18 -7.03 -6.22
N TRP A 103 3.89 -8.13 -6.49
CA TRP A 103 4.05 -9.23 -5.54
C TRP A 103 4.58 -8.79 -4.17
N VAL A 104 5.27 -7.65 -4.09
CA VAL A 104 5.84 -7.14 -2.83
C VAL A 104 4.73 -6.67 -1.90
N VAL A 105 3.82 -5.82 -2.36
CA VAL A 105 2.69 -5.33 -1.55
C VAL A 105 1.65 -6.43 -1.34
N GLU A 106 1.46 -7.32 -2.32
CA GLU A 106 0.58 -8.49 -2.20
C GLU A 106 1.05 -9.44 -1.08
N ARG A 107 2.38 -9.64 -0.96
CA ARG A 107 2.98 -10.39 0.13
C ARG A 107 2.67 -9.76 1.49
N THR A 108 2.84 -8.46 1.62
CA THR A 108 2.53 -7.74 2.87
C THR A 108 1.04 -7.84 3.22
N ASN A 109 0.16 -7.72 2.24
CA ASN A 109 -1.27 -7.93 2.43
C ASN A 109 -1.58 -9.37 2.85
N SER A 110 -0.88 -10.36 2.31
CA SER A 110 -0.98 -11.76 2.73
C SER A 110 -0.55 -11.94 4.19
N TRP A 111 0.52 -11.28 4.62
CA TRP A 111 0.92 -11.29 6.03
C TRP A 111 -0.13 -10.66 6.93
N HIS A 112 -0.70 -9.50 6.57
CA HIS A 112 -1.81 -8.91 7.31
C HIS A 112 -3.01 -9.85 7.43
N ASN A 113 -3.34 -10.60 6.39
CA ASN A 113 -4.47 -11.51 6.38
C ASN A 113 -4.28 -12.75 7.28
N ARG A 114 -3.06 -13.04 7.74
CA ARG A 114 -2.81 -14.07 8.77
C ARG A 114 -3.29 -13.65 10.16
N PHE A 115 -3.50 -12.36 10.39
CA PHE A 115 -4.10 -11.85 11.62
C PHE A 115 -5.64 -11.89 11.48
N ARG A 116 -6.30 -12.83 12.18
CA ARG A 116 -7.75 -13.06 12.07
C ARG A 116 -8.60 -11.79 12.23
N LYS A 117 -8.21 -10.90 13.17
CA LYS A 117 -8.91 -9.62 13.40
C LYS A 117 -8.74 -8.60 12.27
N LEU A 118 -7.75 -8.79 11.37
CA LEU A 118 -7.57 -7.96 10.18
C LEU A 118 -8.24 -8.55 8.95
N LEU A 119 -8.37 -9.89 8.90
CA LEU A 119 -9.05 -10.57 7.80
C LEU A 119 -10.55 -10.23 7.80
N ILE A 120 -11.17 -10.26 8.97
CA ILE A 120 -12.56 -9.86 9.18
C ILE A 120 -12.56 -8.71 10.18
N ARG A 121 -13.03 -7.54 9.74
CA ARG A 121 -13.10 -6.37 10.61
C ARG A 121 -14.28 -6.48 11.56
N TYR A 122 -14.01 -6.63 12.84
CA TYR A 122 -15.01 -6.57 13.94
C TYR A 122 -15.06 -5.17 14.55
N GLU A 123 -14.01 -4.37 14.40
CA GLU A 123 -13.89 -3.07 15.03
C GLU A 123 -14.84 -2.05 14.41
N LYS A 124 -15.76 -1.51 15.20
CA LYS A 124 -16.72 -0.48 14.77
C LYS A 124 -16.02 0.85 14.50
N LYS A 125 -15.10 1.26 15.38
CA LYS A 125 -14.31 2.49 15.24
C LYS A 125 -13.16 2.27 14.28
N SER A 126 -12.94 3.25 13.39
CA SER A 126 -11.83 3.20 12.41
C SER A 126 -10.47 3.26 13.08
N GLU A 127 -10.34 4.05 14.14
CA GLU A 127 -9.11 4.23 14.90
C GLU A 127 -8.65 2.90 15.51
N ASN A 128 -9.57 2.13 16.10
CA ASN A 128 -9.28 0.82 16.69
C ASN A 128 -8.81 -0.16 15.62
N TYR A 129 -9.47 -0.16 14.45
CA TYR A 129 -9.04 -1.01 13.34
C TYR A 129 -7.65 -0.61 12.84
N LEU A 130 -7.39 0.70 12.67
CA LEU A 130 -6.06 1.19 12.28
C LEU A 130 -5.00 0.79 13.31
N ALA A 131 -5.28 0.90 14.60
CA ALA A 131 -4.36 0.48 15.67
C ALA A 131 -4.00 -1.01 15.55
N LEU A 132 -4.98 -1.89 15.24
CA LEU A 132 -4.70 -3.31 14.99
C LEU A 132 -3.84 -3.53 13.76
N VAL A 133 -4.07 -2.76 12.67
CA VAL A 133 -3.23 -2.83 11.46
C VAL A 133 -1.81 -2.38 11.79
N CYS A 134 -1.64 -1.28 12.53
CA CYS A 134 -0.32 -0.81 12.97
C CYS A 134 0.38 -1.85 13.84
N LEU A 135 -0.31 -2.49 14.78
CA LEU A 135 0.26 -3.57 15.60
C LEU A 135 0.74 -4.74 14.73
N ALA A 136 -0.04 -5.13 13.72
CA ALA A 136 0.37 -6.16 12.77
C ALA A 136 1.61 -5.73 11.98
N CYS A 137 1.69 -4.46 11.54
CA CYS A 137 2.88 -3.90 10.91
C CYS A 137 4.10 -3.99 11.84
N CYS A 138 3.97 -3.63 13.12
CA CYS A 138 5.05 -3.76 14.10
C CYS A 138 5.55 -5.21 14.22
N ILE A 139 4.65 -6.19 14.26
CA ILE A 139 5.02 -7.61 14.31
C ILE A 139 5.74 -8.05 13.04
N ILE A 140 5.30 -7.58 11.86
CA ILE A 140 5.95 -7.87 10.58
C ILE A 140 7.37 -7.28 10.56
N VAL A 141 7.51 -6.01 10.97
CA VAL A 141 8.82 -5.33 11.07
C VAL A 141 9.73 -6.08 12.02
N TYR A 142 9.25 -6.40 13.21
CA TYR A 142 10.03 -7.14 14.22
C TYR A 142 10.54 -8.48 13.67
N ARG A 143 9.66 -9.26 13.05
CA ARG A 143 10.05 -10.55 12.46
C ARG A 143 11.01 -10.40 11.29
N GLY A 144 10.80 -9.43 10.42
CA GLY A 144 11.59 -9.28 9.19
C GLY A 144 12.93 -8.57 9.39
N ILE A 145 13.11 -7.81 10.47
CA ILE A 145 14.34 -7.02 10.72
C ILE A 145 15.12 -7.55 11.93
N ILE A 146 14.40 -7.94 12.99
CA ILE A 146 15.05 -8.32 14.27
C ILE A 146 15.31 -9.83 14.35
N LEU A 147 14.34 -10.65 13.90
CA LEU A 147 14.49 -12.11 13.95
C LEU A 147 15.10 -12.71 12.68
N GLY A 148 15.18 -11.98 11.56
CA GLY A 148 15.75 -12.43 10.29
C GLY A 148 14.73 -13.17 9.44
#